data_bed18e8a402e33dc735f43064222382a
#
_entry.id   bed18e8a402e33dc735f43064222382a
#
_cell.length_a   1.000
_cell.length_b   1.000
_cell.length_c   1.000
_cell.angle_alpha   90.00
_cell.angle_beta   90.00
_cell.angle_gamma   90.00
#
_symmetry.space_group_name_H-M   'P 1'
#
loop_
_entity.id
_entity.type
_entity.pdbx_description
1 polymer ?
#
loop_
_entity_poly.entity_id
_entity_poly.type
_entity_poly.pdbx_seq_one_letter_code
_entity_poly.pdbx_strand_id
1 'polypeptide(L)'
;MSAMTGLFAHGPTPLANTLDFPGDPGILGPDSVSWRVLGDASVFVGGIRALVIQSAHAEVVAGVEDQSTYRSDPLGRLSRTSVYVTETTYGAMPEVEAAVQVVRRAHRPVHGTSERNLPYSAGRPEMAAWVHNVLTDSFLAAYQAFGPARLSAVDADRFVAEQTRIVRLLGADPLPETSDELTAWIANHPDRVVTN
;
A
#
# COMPACT_ATOMS: atom_id res chain seq x y z
N MET A 1 -24.99 -3.00 0.29
CA MET A 1 -24.09 -3.68 -0.69
C MET A 1 -23.70 -2.80 -1.89
N SER A 2 -24.46 -1.76 -2.24
CA SER A 2 -24.22 -0.92 -3.45
C SER A 2 -22.95 -0.03 -3.41
N ALA A 3 -22.48 0.43 -2.25
CA ALA A 3 -21.34 1.36 -2.18
C ALA A 3 -19.97 0.66 -2.36
N MET A 4 -19.82 -0.57 -1.88
CA MET A 4 -18.57 -1.33 -2.05
C MET A 4 -18.39 -1.83 -3.48
N THR A 5 -19.46 -2.21 -4.17
CA THR A 5 -19.41 -2.59 -5.59
C THR A 5 -19.00 -1.43 -6.49
N GLY A 6 -19.35 -0.19 -6.14
CA GLY A 6 -18.94 1.01 -6.87
C GLY A 6 -17.43 1.31 -6.78
N LEU A 7 -16.77 0.91 -5.69
CA LEU A 7 -15.33 1.14 -5.50
C LEU A 7 -14.48 0.38 -6.55
N PHE A 8 -14.92 -0.80 -6.96
CA PHE A 8 -14.24 -1.65 -7.94
C PHE A 8 -14.79 -1.51 -9.37
N ALA A 9 -15.75 -0.62 -9.60
CA ALA A 9 -16.39 -0.44 -10.92
C ALA A 9 -15.50 0.29 -11.95
N HIS A 10 -14.34 0.81 -11.53
CA HIS A 10 -13.44 1.61 -12.38
C HIS A 10 -12.23 0.82 -12.93
N GLY A 11 -12.22 -0.49 -12.77
CA GLY A 11 -11.13 -1.37 -13.22
C GLY A 11 -11.55 -2.83 -13.33
N PRO A 12 -10.62 -3.72 -13.67
CA PRO A 12 -10.89 -5.15 -13.68
C PRO A 12 -11.29 -5.62 -12.27
N THR A 13 -12.17 -6.63 -12.22
CA THR A 13 -12.55 -7.27 -10.95
C THR A 13 -11.32 -7.93 -10.35
N PRO A 14 -10.90 -7.60 -9.12
CA PRO A 14 -9.79 -8.26 -8.48
C PRO A 14 -10.11 -9.76 -8.28
N LEU A 15 -9.08 -10.60 -8.26
CA LEU A 15 -9.19 -12.05 -8.05
C LEU A 15 -10.05 -12.79 -9.10
N ALA A 16 -10.20 -12.20 -10.30
CA ALA A 16 -11.06 -12.77 -11.34
C ALA A 16 -10.61 -14.18 -11.79
N ASN A 17 -9.32 -14.46 -11.70
CA ASN A 17 -8.71 -15.69 -12.19
C ASN A 17 -8.19 -16.62 -11.05
N THR A 18 -8.43 -16.28 -9.79
CA THR A 18 -7.90 -17.05 -8.64
C THR A 18 -8.31 -18.52 -8.67
N LEU A 19 -9.50 -18.82 -9.20
CA LEU A 19 -9.98 -20.20 -9.36
C LEU A 19 -9.22 -21.02 -10.43
N ASP A 20 -8.47 -20.37 -11.29
CA ASP A 20 -7.62 -21.03 -12.31
C ASP A 20 -6.32 -21.60 -11.70
N PHE A 21 -6.03 -21.24 -10.43
CA PHE A 21 -4.82 -21.62 -9.70
C PHE A 21 -5.14 -22.39 -8.40
N PRO A 22 -5.77 -23.57 -8.49
CA PRO A 22 -6.21 -24.30 -7.30
C PRO A 22 -5.01 -24.72 -6.44
N GLY A 23 -5.06 -24.37 -5.15
CA GLY A 23 -4.03 -24.72 -4.16
C GLY A 23 -2.85 -23.75 -4.09
N ASP A 24 -2.82 -22.71 -4.91
CA ASP A 24 -1.81 -21.64 -4.78
C ASP A 24 -2.20 -20.67 -3.66
N PRO A 25 -1.42 -20.58 -2.56
CA PRO A 25 -1.75 -19.71 -1.43
C PRO A 25 -1.37 -18.24 -1.68
N GLY A 26 -0.80 -17.92 -2.82
CA GLY A 26 -0.20 -16.61 -3.09
C GLY A 26 1.03 -16.31 -2.22
N ILE A 27 1.40 -15.04 -2.13
CA ILE A 27 2.61 -14.62 -1.41
C ILE A 27 2.44 -14.68 0.11
N LEU A 28 1.22 -14.50 0.63
CA LEU A 28 0.94 -14.41 2.08
C LEU A 28 0.29 -15.67 2.63
N GLY A 29 -0.69 -16.22 1.93
CA GLY A 29 -1.47 -17.37 2.37
C GLY A 29 -2.58 -17.02 3.37
N PRO A 30 -3.59 -17.92 3.51
CA PRO A 30 -4.79 -17.65 4.32
C PRO A 30 -4.54 -17.59 5.84
N ASP A 31 -3.44 -18.18 6.33
CA ASP A 31 -3.08 -18.18 7.75
C ASP A 31 -2.25 -16.93 8.15
N SER A 32 -2.06 -15.98 7.22
CA SER A 32 -1.33 -14.75 7.49
C SER A 32 -2.13 -13.78 8.36
N VAL A 33 -1.43 -12.97 9.13
CA VAL A 33 -2.04 -11.86 9.86
C VAL A 33 -2.58 -10.81 8.89
N SER A 34 -1.92 -10.65 7.76
CA SER A 34 -2.33 -9.73 6.70
C SER A 34 -3.71 -10.04 6.14
N TRP A 35 -4.09 -11.30 5.97
CA TRP A 35 -5.45 -11.67 5.54
C TRP A 35 -6.50 -11.18 6.53
N ARG A 36 -6.22 -11.30 7.83
CA ARG A 36 -7.11 -10.85 8.90
C ARG A 36 -7.23 -9.32 8.93
N VAL A 37 -6.10 -8.62 8.87
CA VAL A 37 -6.05 -7.16 8.96
C VAL A 37 -6.67 -6.49 7.74
N LEU A 38 -6.29 -6.94 6.54
CA LEU A 38 -6.75 -6.32 5.29
C LEU A 38 -8.17 -6.77 4.88
N GLY A 39 -8.69 -7.83 5.49
CA GLY A 39 -10.09 -8.26 5.35
C GLY A 39 -11.07 -7.51 6.25
N ASP A 40 -10.58 -6.70 7.19
CA ASP A 40 -11.43 -5.94 8.11
C ASP A 40 -11.82 -4.57 7.55
N ALA A 41 -13.01 -4.07 7.88
CA ALA A 41 -13.49 -2.77 7.41
C ALA A 41 -12.63 -1.59 7.86
N SER A 42 -11.83 -1.72 8.92
CA SER A 42 -10.87 -0.71 9.36
C SER A 42 -9.82 -0.36 8.30
N VAL A 43 -9.59 -1.23 7.30
CA VAL A 43 -8.68 -0.97 6.17
C VAL A 43 -9.02 0.33 5.43
N PHE A 44 -10.30 0.70 5.34
CA PHE A 44 -10.70 1.96 4.70
C PHE A 44 -10.23 3.18 5.50
N VAL A 45 -10.33 3.12 6.83
CA VAL A 45 -9.78 4.17 7.72
C VAL A 45 -8.27 4.23 7.59
N GLY A 46 -7.60 3.09 7.56
CA GLY A 46 -6.17 2.98 7.32
C GLY A 46 -5.74 3.59 5.99
N GLY A 47 -6.49 3.32 4.92
CA GLY A 47 -6.24 3.90 3.60
C GLY A 47 -6.31 5.43 3.60
N ILE A 48 -7.32 6.01 4.25
CA ILE A 48 -7.46 7.47 4.38
C ILE A 48 -6.29 8.05 5.19
N ARG A 49 -5.95 7.43 6.34
CA ARG A 49 -4.81 7.84 7.16
C ARG A 49 -3.50 7.79 6.36
N ALA A 50 -3.31 6.76 5.55
CA ALA A 50 -2.13 6.63 4.71
C ALA A 50 -1.99 7.79 3.71
N LEU A 51 -3.08 8.18 3.05
CA LEU A 51 -3.06 9.31 2.11
C LEU A 51 -2.64 10.62 2.80
N VAL A 52 -3.12 10.86 4.02
CA VAL A 52 -2.74 12.04 4.81
C VAL A 52 -1.26 12.01 5.18
N ILE A 53 -0.75 10.88 5.66
CA ILE A 53 0.67 10.79 6.05
C ILE A 53 1.60 10.80 4.82
N GLN A 54 1.20 10.17 3.71
CA GLN A 54 1.98 10.22 2.46
C GLN A 54 2.20 11.65 1.97
N SER A 55 1.24 12.55 2.21
CA SER A 55 1.38 13.97 1.83
C SER A 55 2.44 14.74 2.65
N ALA A 56 3.00 14.14 3.69
CA ALA A 56 4.13 14.71 4.40
C ALA A 56 5.49 14.56 3.66
N HIS A 57 5.53 13.88 2.53
CA HIS A 57 6.74 13.74 1.70
C HIS A 57 6.59 14.53 0.40
N ALA A 58 7.33 15.63 0.28
CA ALA A 58 7.16 16.60 -0.83
C ALA A 58 7.33 15.97 -2.22
N GLU A 59 8.27 15.05 -2.41
CA GLU A 59 8.52 14.40 -3.71
C GLU A 59 7.41 13.39 -4.05
N VAL A 60 6.78 12.76 -3.05
CA VAL A 60 5.60 11.91 -3.28
C VAL A 60 4.41 12.77 -3.70
N VAL A 61 4.21 13.93 -3.05
CA VAL A 61 3.16 14.88 -3.44
C VAL A 61 3.37 15.36 -4.87
N ALA A 62 4.60 15.79 -5.22
CA ALA A 62 4.93 16.24 -6.57
C ALA A 62 4.62 15.16 -7.63
N GLY A 63 5.02 13.90 -7.38
CA GLY A 63 4.70 12.79 -8.29
C GLY A 63 3.20 12.50 -8.44
N VAL A 64 2.44 12.72 -7.37
CA VAL A 64 0.98 12.60 -7.39
C VAL A 64 0.34 13.76 -8.15
N GLU A 65 0.80 14.99 -7.96
CA GLU A 65 0.24 16.18 -8.61
C GLU A 65 0.53 16.21 -10.11
N ASP A 66 1.76 15.89 -10.49
CA ASP A 66 2.20 15.98 -11.89
C ASP A 66 1.64 14.86 -12.78
N GLN A 67 1.44 13.67 -12.22
CA GLN A 67 1.22 12.46 -13.03
C GLN A 67 -0.08 11.72 -12.68
N SER A 68 -0.78 12.12 -11.62
CA SER A 68 -1.97 11.41 -11.17
C SER A 68 -3.25 12.11 -11.57
N THR A 69 -4.25 11.33 -11.95
CA THR A 69 -5.61 11.81 -12.19
C THR A 69 -6.41 12.04 -10.90
N TYR A 70 -5.75 12.14 -9.73
CA TYR A 70 -6.47 12.16 -8.44
C TYR A 70 -7.47 13.32 -8.31
N ARG A 71 -7.22 14.46 -8.98
CA ARG A 71 -8.13 15.61 -8.98
C ARG A 71 -9.36 15.40 -9.87
N SER A 72 -9.19 14.68 -10.98
CA SER A 72 -10.26 14.40 -11.93
C SER A 72 -10.95 13.05 -11.70
N ASP A 73 -10.25 12.08 -11.13
CA ASP A 73 -10.73 10.72 -10.88
C ASP A 73 -10.18 10.15 -9.54
N PRO A 74 -10.56 10.74 -8.38
CA PRO A 74 -10.09 10.27 -7.08
C PRO A 74 -10.55 8.84 -6.75
N LEU A 75 -11.78 8.47 -7.15
CA LEU A 75 -12.33 7.14 -6.91
C LEU A 75 -11.64 6.08 -7.78
N GLY A 76 -11.31 6.39 -9.01
CA GLY A 76 -10.55 5.48 -9.87
C GLY A 76 -9.14 5.23 -9.33
N ARG A 77 -8.48 6.24 -8.76
CA ARG A 77 -7.19 6.04 -8.08
C ARG A 77 -7.32 5.13 -6.87
N LEU A 78 -8.33 5.38 -6.02
CA LEU A 78 -8.59 4.53 -4.86
C LEU A 78 -8.89 3.09 -5.28
N SER A 79 -9.72 2.92 -6.32
CA SER A 79 -10.05 1.61 -6.90
C SER A 79 -8.80 0.86 -7.36
N ARG A 80 -7.92 1.50 -8.15
CA ARG A 80 -6.66 0.88 -8.60
C ARG A 80 -5.75 0.45 -7.46
N THR A 81 -5.64 1.28 -6.41
CA THR A 81 -4.89 0.92 -5.21
C THR A 81 -5.53 -0.25 -4.47
N SER A 82 -6.85 -0.25 -4.34
CA SER A 82 -7.59 -1.35 -3.70
C SER A 82 -7.45 -2.66 -4.47
N VAL A 83 -7.47 -2.63 -5.81
CA VAL A 83 -7.22 -3.82 -6.65
C VAL A 83 -5.82 -4.36 -6.37
N TYR A 84 -4.80 -3.52 -6.39
CA TYR A 84 -3.42 -3.93 -6.08
C TYR A 84 -3.31 -4.57 -4.68
N VAL A 85 -3.86 -3.92 -3.65
CA VAL A 85 -3.84 -4.46 -2.28
C VAL A 85 -4.57 -5.80 -2.21
N THR A 86 -5.72 -5.92 -2.87
CA THR A 86 -6.53 -7.16 -2.87
C THR A 86 -5.78 -8.30 -3.57
N GLU A 87 -5.25 -8.07 -4.77
CA GLU A 87 -4.54 -9.09 -5.55
C GLU A 87 -3.24 -9.53 -4.86
N THR A 88 -2.48 -8.60 -4.28
CA THR A 88 -1.23 -8.95 -3.58
C THR A 88 -1.47 -9.61 -2.22
N THR A 89 -2.65 -9.44 -1.63
CA THR A 89 -3.00 -10.06 -0.35
C THR A 89 -3.62 -11.44 -0.53
N TYR A 90 -4.57 -11.59 -1.45
CA TYR A 90 -5.43 -12.75 -1.55
C TYR A 90 -5.27 -13.54 -2.86
N GLY A 91 -4.59 -12.97 -3.86
CA GLY A 91 -4.41 -13.59 -5.17
C GLY A 91 -3.40 -14.73 -5.16
N ALA A 92 -3.55 -15.65 -6.12
CA ALA A 92 -2.54 -16.62 -6.45
C ALA A 92 -1.26 -15.93 -6.98
N MET A 93 -0.11 -16.60 -6.94
CA MET A 93 1.16 -15.97 -7.35
C MET A 93 1.13 -15.35 -8.75
N PRO A 94 0.52 -15.93 -9.78
CA PRO A 94 0.42 -15.27 -11.09
C PRO A 94 -0.37 -13.95 -11.06
N GLU A 95 -1.40 -13.82 -10.22
CA GLU A 95 -2.16 -12.58 -10.04
C GLU A 95 -1.33 -11.53 -9.29
N VAL A 96 -0.61 -11.94 -8.23
CA VAL A 96 0.35 -11.08 -7.50
C VAL A 96 1.40 -10.51 -8.45
N GLU A 97 2.02 -11.35 -9.29
CA GLU A 97 3.02 -10.93 -10.25
C GLU A 97 2.44 -9.97 -11.30
N ALA A 98 1.24 -10.24 -11.79
CA ALA A 98 0.54 -9.37 -12.73
C ALA A 98 0.27 -7.99 -12.12
N ALA A 99 -0.24 -7.94 -10.88
CA ALA A 99 -0.49 -6.70 -10.14
C ALA A 99 0.79 -5.87 -9.96
N VAL A 100 1.89 -6.52 -9.56
CA VAL A 100 3.21 -5.88 -9.43
C VAL A 100 3.66 -5.29 -10.77
N GLN A 101 3.49 -6.01 -11.88
CA GLN A 101 3.85 -5.50 -13.21
C GLN A 101 2.98 -4.32 -13.65
N VAL A 102 1.69 -4.30 -13.29
CA VAL A 102 0.81 -3.14 -13.53
C VAL A 102 1.34 -1.91 -12.81
N VAL A 103 1.70 -2.02 -11.53
CA VAL A 103 2.26 -0.92 -10.74
C VAL A 103 3.59 -0.45 -11.32
N ARG A 104 4.52 -1.36 -11.64
CA ARG A 104 5.81 -1.01 -12.26
C ARG A 104 5.63 -0.23 -13.56
N ARG A 105 4.70 -0.65 -14.42
CA ARG A 105 4.40 0.07 -15.67
C ARG A 105 3.82 1.45 -15.41
N ALA A 106 2.90 1.56 -14.45
CA ALA A 106 2.28 2.84 -14.08
C ALA A 106 3.29 3.82 -13.48
N HIS A 107 4.25 3.35 -12.69
CA HIS A 107 5.27 4.18 -12.04
C HIS A 107 6.42 4.60 -12.98
N ARG A 108 6.66 3.85 -14.06
CA ARG A 108 7.78 4.13 -14.97
C ARG A 108 7.84 5.56 -15.53
N PRO A 109 6.72 6.17 -15.99
CA PRO A 109 6.72 7.56 -16.47
C PRO A 109 6.70 8.60 -15.34
N VAL A 110 6.49 8.20 -14.08
CA VAL A 110 6.32 9.12 -12.95
C VAL A 110 7.68 9.59 -12.44
N HIS A 111 8.18 10.69 -12.97
CA HIS A 111 9.42 11.32 -12.56
C HIS A 111 9.39 12.82 -12.91
N GLY A 112 10.14 13.62 -12.17
CA GLY A 112 10.20 15.07 -12.35
C GLY A 112 11.08 15.73 -11.30
N THR A 113 10.79 17.01 -11.03
CA THR A 113 11.46 17.82 -10.01
C THR A 113 10.41 18.43 -9.10
N SER A 114 10.57 18.26 -7.78
CA SER A 114 9.65 18.82 -6.78
C SER A 114 9.82 20.34 -6.62
N GLU A 115 8.93 21.00 -5.90
CA GLU A 115 9.04 22.41 -5.54
C GLU A 115 10.30 22.73 -4.71
N ARG A 116 10.89 21.70 -4.07
CA ARG A 116 12.18 21.83 -3.37
C ARG A 116 13.40 21.75 -4.31
N ASN A 117 13.21 21.72 -5.63
CA ASN A 117 14.23 21.48 -6.63
C ASN A 117 14.96 20.14 -6.49
N LEU A 118 14.32 19.14 -5.91
CA LEU A 118 14.85 17.79 -5.80
C LEU A 118 14.23 16.87 -6.85
N PRO A 119 15.02 16.02 -7.52
CA PRO A 119 14.50 15.06 -8.48
C PRO A 119 13.73 13.96 -7.78
N TYR A 120 12.57 13.60 -8.33
CA TYR A 120 11.79 12.45 -7.87
C TYR A 120 11.57 11.43 -8.98
N SER A 121 11.36 10.18 -8.61
CA SER A 121 10.87 9.12 -9.48
C SER A 121 10.16 8.06 -8.64
N ALA A 122 8.94 7.70 -9.03
CA ALA A 122 8.18 6.65 -8.34
C ALA A 122 8.81 5.25 -8.45
N GLY A 123 9.80 5.08 -9.33
CA GLY A 123 10.58 3.85 -9.44
C GLY A 123 11.78 3.78 -8.47
N ARG A 124 12.06 4.82 -7.69
CA ARG A 124 13.15 4.79 -6.70
C ARG A 124 12.77 3.95 -5.49
N PRO A 125 13.68 3.10 -4.98
CA PRO A 125 13.43 2.24 -3.83
C PRO A 125 12.90 2.99 -2.61
N GLU A 126 13.48 4.15 -2.31
CA GLU A 126 13.13 4.96 -1.13
C GLU A 126 11.71 5.53 -1.22
N MET A 127 11.26 5.94 -2.42
CA MET A 127 9.91 6.44 -2.64
C MET A 127 8.87 5.32 -2.52
N ALA A 128 9.18 4.15 -3.07
CA ALA A 128 8.33 2.97 -2.91
C ALA A 128 8.26 2.55 -1.43
N ALA A 129 9.39 2.62 -0.70
CA ALA A 129 9.45 2.33 0.72
C ALA A 129 8.59 3.31 1.53
N TRP A 130 8.66 4.62 1.27
CA TRP A 130 7.84 5.60 1.97
C TRP A 130 6.35 5.28 1.83
N VAL A 131 5.88 5.13 0.59
CA VAL A 131 4.46 4.88 0.32
C VAL A 131 3.99 3.59 0.98
N HIS A 132 4.77 2.52 0.86
CA HIS A 132 4.40 1.21 1.43
C HIS A 132 4.45 1.20 2.95
N ASN A 133 5.52 1.71 3.57
CA ASN A 133 5.67 1.74 5.01
C ASN A 133 4.54 2.55 5.66
N VAL A 134 4.17 3.69 5.06
CA VAL A 134 3.03 4.50 5.54
C VAL A 134 1.70 3.77 5.39
N LEU A 135 1.50 3.00 4.30
CA LEU A 135 0.31 2.16 4.14
C LEU A 135 0.25 1.08 5.22
N THR A 136 1.35 0.36 5.42
CA THR A 136 1.46 -0.72 6.41
C THR A 136 1.19 -0.23 7.83
N ASP A 137 1.83 0.85 8.24
CA ASP A 137 1.60 1.49 9.55
C ASP A 137 0.15 1.96 9.71
N SER A 138 -0.42 2.52 8.63
CA SER A 138 -1.79 3.02 8.68
C SER A 138 -2.83 1.92 8.79
N PHE A 139 -2.65 0.82 8.09
CA PHE A 139 -3.53 -0.36 8.21
C PHE A 139 -3.42 -0.99 9.60
N LEU A 140 -2.19 -1.14 10.11
CA LEU A 140 -1.96 -1.66 11.45
C LEU A 140 -2.63 -0.77 12.52
N ALA A 141 -2.39 0.54 12.47
CA ALA A 141 -2.96 1.50 13.42
C ALA A 141 -4.49 1.51 13.38
N ALA A 142 -5.09 1.47 12.18
CA ALA A 142 -6.54 1.43 12.02
C ALA A 142 -7.14 0.12 12.58
N TYR A 143 -6.50 -1.02 12.31
CA TYR A 143 -6.95 -2.30 12.85
C TYR A 143 -6.82 -2.35 14.38
N GLN A 144 -5.73 -1.84 14.96
CA GLN A 144 -5.54 -1.75 16.40
C GLN A 144 -6.58 -0.85 17.09
N ALA A 145 -7.08 0.16 16.39
CA ALA A 145 -8.07 1.10 16.94
C ALA A 145 -9.52 0.66 16.74
N PHE A 146 -9.84 0.03 15.61
CA PHE A 146 -11.21 -0.20 15.15
C PHE A 146 -11.51 -1.67 14.79
N GLY A 147 -10.51 -2.53 14.72
CA GLY A 147 -10.69 -3.95 14.45
C GLY A 147 -11.43 -4.69 15.58
N PRO A 148 -11.89 -5.91 15.34
CA PRO A 148 -12.70 -6.69 16.30
C PRO A 148 -11.90 -7.08 17.55
N ALA A 149 -10.58 -7.15 17.46
CA ALA A 149 -9.68 -7.41 18.57
C ALA A 149 -8.28 -6.87 18.25
N ARG A 150 -7.57 -6.38 19.25
CA ARG A 150 -6.19 -5.93 19.07
C ARG A 150 -5.26 -7.09 18.75
N LEU A 151 -4.32 -6.86 17.85
CA LEU A 151 -3.21 -7.78 17.64
C LEU A 151 -2.27 -7.77 18.85
N SER A 152 -1.68 -8.92 19.14
CA SER A 152 -0.51 -8.99 20.02
C SER A 152 0.69 -8.29 19.37
N ALA A 153 1.72 -7.93 20.14
CA ALA A 153 2.97 -7.38 19.58
C ALA A 153 3.58 -8.33 18.54
N VAL A 154 3.58 -9.63 18.82
CA VAL A 154 4.08 -10.66 17.88
C VAL A 154 3.28 -10.68 16.57
N ASP A 155 1.95 -10.59 16.64
CA ASP A 155 1.13 -10.52 15.42
C ASP A 155 1.32 -9.19 14.68
N ALA A 156 1.51 -8.07 15.39
CA ALA A 156 1.77 -6.78 14.77
C ALA A 156 3.10 -6.81 13.99
N ASP A 157 4.15 -7.35 14.57
CA ASP A 157 5.45 -7.52 13.90
C ASP A 157 5.35 -8.49 12.72
N ARG A 158 4.62 -9.60 12.90
CA ARG A 158 4.35 -10.55 11.81
C ARG A 158 3.61 -9.88 10.66
N PHE A 159 2.61 -9.02 10.93
CA PHE A 159 1.92 -8.25 9.90
C PHE A 159 2.91 -7.38 9.11
N VAL A 160 3.79 -6.63 9.79
CA VAL A 160 4.80 -5.78 9.14
C VAL A 160 5.73 -6.62 8.27
N ALA A 161 6.29 -7.71 8.79
CA ALA A 161 7.18 -8.61 8.06
C ALA A 161 6.48 -9.25 6.84
N GLU A 162 5.21 -9.61 6.93
CA GLU A 162 4.41 -10.11 5.82
C GLU A 162 4.23 -9.06 4.72
N GLN A 163 3.96 -7.80 5.10
CA GLN A 163 3.80 -6.70 4.14
C GLN A 163 5.12 -6.38 3.41
N THR A 164 6.28 -6.51 4.05
CA THR A 164 7.57 -6.30 3.37
C THR A 164 7.80 -7.31 2.24
N ARG A 165 7.26 -8.53 2.33
CA ARG A 165 7.37 -9.55 1.26
C ARG A 165 6.74 -9.06 -0.04
N ILE A 166 5.61 -8.36 0.04
CA ILE A 166 4.89 -7.81 -1.12
C ILE A 166 5.74 -6.73 -1.79
N VAL A 167 6.18 -5.74 -1.02
CA VAL A 167 6.81 -4.55 -1.61
C VAL A 167 8.25 -4.80 -2.06
N ARG A 168 8.91 -5.83 -1.54
CA ARG A 168 10.20 -6.31 -2.09
C ARG A 168 10.08 -6.65 -3.58
N LEU A 169 8.90 -7.09 -4.04
CA LEU A 169 8.63 -7.29 -5.47
C LEU A 169 8.65 -5.99 -6.28
N LEU A 170 8.46 -4.83 -5.65
CA LEU A 170 8.62 -3.51 -6.28
C LEU A 170 10.03 -2.93 -6.12
N GLY A 171 10.90 -3.59 -5.36
CA GLY A 171 12.27 -3.14 -5.10
C GLY A 171 12.38 -2.03 -4.06
N ALA A 172 11.38 -1.88 -3.19
CA ALA A 172 11.40 -0.88 -2.11
C ALA A 172 12.48 -1.20 -1.07
N ASP A 173 13.15 -0.16 -0.59
CA ASP A 173 14.20 -0.20 0.43
C ASP A 173 14.38 1.22 1.02
N PRO A 174 14.55 1.41 2.34
CA PRO A 174 14.59 0.38 3.39
C PRO A 174 13.22 -0.09 3.85
N LEU A 175 13.16 -1.31 4.39
CA LEU A 175 11.93 -1.93 4.87
C LEU A 175 12.09 -2.38 6.33
N PRO A 176 11.44 -1.70 7.30
CA PRO A 176 11.34 -2.16 8.68
C PRO A 176 10.67 -3.55 8.78
N GLU A 177 11.09 -4.35 9.74
CA GLU A 177 10.58 -5.71 9.94
C GLU A 177 9.69 -5.86 11.18
N THR A 178 9.69 -4.85 12.06
CA THR A 178 8.84 -4.81 13.26
C THR A 178 7.96 -3.55 13.29
N SER A 179 6.90 -3.59 14.08
CA SER A 179 5.97 -2.45 14.24
C SER A 179 6.65 -1.24 14.88
N ASP A 180 7.56 -1.46 15.83
CA ASP A 180 8.31 -0.38 16.49
C ASP A 180 9.31 0.27 15.52
N GLU A 181 10.07 -0.54 14.75
CA GLU A 181 10.97 -0.03 13.71
C GLU A 181 10.20 0.76 12.65
N LEU A 182 9.05 0.27 12.20
CA LEU A 182 8.20 0.93 11.23
C LEU A 182 7.74 2.30 11.71
N THR A 183 7.23 2.37 12.93
CA THR A 183 6.78 3.62 13.56
C THR A 183 7.94 4.61 13.70
N ALA A 184 9.09 4.15 14.20
CA ALA A 184 10.28 4.96 14.35
C ALA A 184 10.82 5.47 13.00
N TRP A 185 10.82 4.61 11.97
CA TRP A 185 11.27 4.98 10.62
C TRP A 185 10.41 6.10 10.02
N ILE A 186 9.08 5.99 10.10
CA ILE A 186 8.16 7.04 9.62
C ILE A 186 8.33 8.33 10.40
N ALA A 187 8.42 8.25 11.73
CA ALA A 187 8.56 9.42 12.60
C ALA A 187 9.84 10.22 12.33
N ASN A 188 10.94 9.53 12.01
CA ASN A 188 12.27 10.11 11.83
C ASN A 188 12.69 10.23 10.36
N HIS A 189 11.76 10.05 9.40
CA HIS A 189 12.10 10.11 7.98
C HIS A 189 12.61 11.50 7.60
N PRO A 190 13.79 11.61 6.95
CA PRO A 190 14.44 12.89 6.70
C PRO A 190 13.66 13.82 5.76
N ASP A 191 12.90 13.25 4.83
CA ASP A 191 12.11 13.99 3.85
C ASP A 191 10.69 14.31 4.32
N ARG A 192 10.36 13.96 5.58
CA ARG A 192 9.07 14.29 6.16
C ARG A 192 9.01 15.78 6.49
N VAL A 193 8.12 16.48 5.79
CA VAL A 193 7.82 17.88 6.09
C VAL A 193 6.93 17.91 7.34
N VAL A 194 7.44 18.50 8.42
CA VAL A 194 6.66 18.80 9.63
C VAL A 194 6.45 20.30 9.66
N THR A 195 5.22 20.76 9.50
CA THR A 195 4.87 22.17 9.78
C THR A 195 4.81 22.35 11.29
N ASN A 196 5.67 23.21 11.81
CA ASN A 196 5.59 23.67 13.20
C ASN A 196 4.40 24.63 13.38
#